data_b34a13af3d1e34866c194053ce75dc84
#
_entry.id   b34a13af3d1e34866c194053ce75dc84
#
_cell.length_a   1.000
_cell.length_b   1.000
_cell.length_c   1.000
_cell.angle_alpha   90.00
_cell.angle_beta   90.00
_cell.angle_gamma   90.00
#
_symmetry.space_group_name_H-M   'P 1'
#
loop_
_entity.id
_entity.type
_entity.pdbx_description
1 polymer ?
#
loop_
_entity_poly.entity_id
_entity_poly.type
_entity_poly.pdbx_seq_one_letter_code
_entity_poly.pdbx_strand_id
1 'polypeptide(L)'
;MQISKVHIHNIYSIQDAEFTLSDFNMLVGKNGAGKSNIINVLRGFLQGGSHCGLRAPGMAFDGSLPTEPLWIEVEFDLTPDEFAALPAEQQAIPNKLRIRKNVRNTVAACAEILGEGGITGVPMDRGTYVCTKTGMVRTNEKLPFDVVFIEPTNYDKSLVTDGRGNYKMPSGKLPAKIALSRVRSVIGAKELRATGVMGQINDLTGSGFGQSWVKQSSGMRRAQQIQCSINARHKPNRLTVMLCDEPENSLHPSYLSTVSESLRNFSQQENCQVLLSTHSPQLVAENATDLTNILRVDKSDGSTRVHQYQNSAQDPIYNLTFLNNLDRAKMFFADRVILTEGETESAFFNYMIKNKMFAATPAAENVALVNCQGKFYIQYYSQILTQYGIPHTALWDLDRGKYPQHNEDILKCFNDYMSVGYCFYENIEAFSGTTKVPNLPAQINFIQKYADGTIDAQRRTELATLFNNLVRTPDTPEPVVADPNFKTVQAFQHVPTITAQPVALGLYKVMCKQKTK
;
A
#
# COMPACT_ATOMS: atom_id res chain seq x y z
N MET A 1 -22.18 3.43 11.66
CA MET A 1 -21.46 4.55 10.99
C MET A 1 -20.05 4.12 10.65
N GLN A 2 -19.57 4.41 9.43
CA GLN A 2 -18.23 4.03 8.93
C GLN A 2 -17.71 5.12 7.98
N ILE A 3 -16.39 5.40 7.98
CA ILE A 3 -15.79 6.26 6.96
C ILE A 3 -15.71 5.45 5.67
N SER A 4 -16.34 5.95 4.61
CA SER A 4 -16.32 5.30 3.29
C SER A 4 -15.40 5.98 2.28
N LYS A 5 -15.22 7.29 2.38
CA LYS A 5 -14.42 8.05 1.42
C LYS A 5 -13.72 9.24 2.06
N VAL A 6 -12.52 9.51 1.60
CA VAL A 6 -11.69 10.65 2.04
C VAL A 6 -11.18 11.39 0.83
N HIS A 7 -11.27 12.73 0.86
CA HIS A 7 -10.71 13.60 -0.14
C HIS A 7 -9.90 14.72 0.53
N ILE A 8 -8.63 14.85 0.18
CA ILE A 8 -7.67 15.81 0.76
C ILE A 8 -7.17 16.73 -0.36
N HIS A 9 -7.22 18.04 -0.13
CA HIS A 9 -6.82 19.02 -1.13
C HIS A 9 -5.84 20.05 -0.55
N ASN A 10 -4.70 20.23 -1.21
CA ASN A 10 -3.63 21.21 -0.93
C ASN A 10 -3.06 21.17 0.50
N ILE A 11 -2.95 19.99 1.13
CA ILE A 11 -2.43 19.86 2.51
C ILE A 11 -1.12 19.07 2.54
N TYR A 12 -0.06 19.60 3.13
CA TYR A 12 1.30 19.03 3.24
C TYR A 12 1.87 18.67 1.86
N SER A 13 2.21 17.41 1.63
CA SER A 13 2.69 16.91 0.34
C SER A 13 1.56 16.51 -0.62
N ILE A 14 0.30 16.69 -0.23
CA ILE A 14 -0.88 16.24 -0.96
C ILE A 14 -1.46 17.42 -1.71
N GLN A 15 -1.39 17.42 -3.03
CA GLN A 15 -2.08 18.40 -3.86
C GLN A 15 -3.56 18.04 -3.99
N ASP A 16 -3.83 16.80 -4.38
CA ASP A 16 -5.19 16.29 -4.47
C ASP A 16 -5.13 14.75 -4.35
N ALA A 17 -5.88 14.19 -3.39
CA ALA A 17 -5.94 12.75 -3.20
C ALA A 17 -7.33 12.33 -2.72
N GLU A 18 -7.94 11.42 -3.45
CA GLU A 18 -9.22 10.81 -3.13
C GLU A 18 -9.07 9.30 -3.04
N PHE A 19 -9.63 8.68 -2.00
CA PHE A 19 -9.60 7.23 -1.80
C PHE A 19 -10.76 6.76 -0.93
N THR A 20 -11.08 5.46 -1.04
CA THR A 20 -12.14 4.81 -0.24
C THR A 20 -11.53 4.00 0.90
N LEU A 21 -12.29 3.85 1.99
CA LEU A 21 -11.92 3.07 3.16
C LEU A 21 -12.96 1.99 3.46
N SER A 22 -12.48 0.85 3.93
CA SER A 22 -13.27 -0.24 4.53
C SER A 22 -12.94 -0.37 6.02
N ASP A 23 -13.31 -1.48 6.66
CA ASP A 23 -13.04 -1.71 8.08
C ASP A 23 -11.54 -1.73 8.41
N PHE A 24 -10.72 -2.28 7.50
CA PHE A 24 -9.28 -2.39 7.68
C PHE A 24 -8.54 -1.96 6.43
N ASN A 25 -7.66 -0.96 6.54
CA ASN A 25 -6.93 -0.41 5.40
C ASN A 25 -5.45 -0.20 5.72
N MET A 26 -4.62 -0.37 4.70
CA MET A 26 -3.16 -0.22 4.78
C MET A 26 -2.64 0.80 3.78
N LEU A 27 -1.99 1.85 4.28
CA LEU A 27 -1.18 2.77 3.47
C LEU A 27 0.20 2.16 3.29
N VAL A 28 0.53 1.76 2.08
CA VAL A 28 1.81 1.14 1.73
C VAL A 28 2.60 2.04 0.78
N GLY A 29 3.91 1.89 0.75
CA GLY A 29 4.77 2.68 -0.13
C GLY A 29 6.07 3.09 0.55
N LYS A 30 6.94 3.78 -0.18
CA LYS A 30 8.28 4.16 0.27
C LYS A 30 8.28 5.17 1.42
N ASN A 31 9.45 5.30 2.05
CA ASN A 31 9.72 6.38 2.99
C ASN A 31 9.59 7.73 2.28
N GLY A 32 8.93 8.69 2.95
CA GLY A 32 8.73 10.02 2.38
C GLY A 32 7.61 10.14 1.32
N ALA A 33 6.90 9.06 0.99
CA ALA A 33 5.79 9.09 0.02
C ALA A 33 4.59 9.93 0.48
N GLY A 34 4.46 10.20 1.80
CA GLY A 34 3.35 11.01 2.33
C GLY A 34 2.33 10.23 3.17
N LYS A 35 2.58 8.95 3.48
CA LYS A 35 1.68 8.12 4.30
C LYS A 35 1.34 8.75 5.64
N SER A 36 2.36 9.21 6.39
CA SER A 36 2.16 9.89 7.67
C SER A 36 1.41 11.22 7.52
N ASN A 37 1.55 11.90 6.37
CA ASN A 37 0.78 13.11 6.09
C ASN A 37 -0.72 12.80 5.98
N ILE A 38 -1.10 11.73 5.29
CA ILE A 38 -2.49 11.26 5.20
C ILE A 38 -3.04 10.96 6.59
N ILE A 39 -2.31 10.18 7.40
CA ILE A 39 -2.71 9.84 8.78
C ILE A 39 -2.86 11.11 9.63
N ASN A 40 -1.92 12.06 9.54
CA ASN A 40 -1.96 13.30 10.31
C ASN A 40 -3.13 14.21 9.90
N VAL A 41 -3.46 14.28 8.61
CA VAL A 41 -4.61 15.05 8.13
C VAL A 41 -5.92 14.45 8.63
N LEU A 42 -6.07 13.12 8.51
CA LEU A 42 -7.24 12.41 9.06
C LEU A 42 -7.34 12.57 10.59
N ARG A 43 -6.23 12.41 11.31
CA ARG A 43 -6.18 12.67 12.74
C ARG A 43 -6.67 14.08 13.06
N GLY A 44 -6.17 15.06 12.31
CA GLY A 44 -6.57 16.45 12.49
C GLY A 44 -8.03 16.72 12.20
N PHE A 45 -8.60 16.00 11.25
CA PHE A 45 -10.04 16.05 10.99
C PHE A 45 -10.86 15.43 12.14
N LEU A 46 -10.51 14.22 12.54
CA LEU A 46 -11.28 13.41 13.49
C LEU A 46 -11.20 13.91 14.95
N GLN A 47 -10.04 14.35 15.40
CA GLN A 47 -9.87 14.80 16.79
C GLN A 47 -10.47 16.19 17.07
N GLY A 48 -10.60 17.01 16.04
CA GLY A 48 -11.09 18.39 16.18
C GLY A 48 -10.16 19.30 17.01
N GLY A 49 -10.40 20.61 16.99
CA GLY A 49 -9.72 21.56 17.89
C GLY A 49 -8.28 21.93 17.53
N SER A 50 -7.60 22.59 18.46
CA SER A 50 -6.27 23.20 18.28
C SER A 50 -5.09 22.23 18.32
N HIS A 51 -5.31 20.99 18.70
CA HIS A 51 -4.24 20.02 18.99
C HIS A 51 -3.82 19.17 17.81
N CYS A 52 -4.45 19.31 16.65
CA CYS A 52 -4.34 18.36 15.57
C CYS A 52 -3.37 18.78 14.45
N GLY A 53 -2.47 19.70 14.68
CA GLY A 53 -1.46 20.08 13.69
C GLY A 53 -1.99 20.82 12.44
N LEU A 54 -3.33 20.83 12.20
CA LEU A 54 -3.95 21.55 11.09
C LEU A 54 -3.93 23.09 11.24
N ARG A 55 -2.99 23.63 12.00
CA ARG A 55 -2.81 25.09 12.22
C ARG A 55 -1.37 25.54 12.03
N ALA A 56 -0.44 24.63 11.74
CA ALA A 56 0.98 25.00 11.66
C ALA A 56 1.26 25.82 10.39
N PRO A 57 2.12 26.83 10.47
CA PRO A 57 2.75 27.41 9.27
C PRO A 57 3.39 26.30 8.44
N GLY A 58 3.23 26.32 7.12
CA GLY A 58 3.80 25.30 6.23
C GLY A 58 2.92 24.06 5.97
N MET A 59 1.64 24.12 6.31
CA MET A 59 0.69 23.06 5.95
C MET A 59 0.25 23.06 4.49
N ALA A 60 0.34 24.19 3.81
CA ALA A 60 -0.03 24.27 2.41
C ALA A 60 0.90 23.40 1.57
N PHE A 61 0.36 22.79 0.52
CA PHE A 61 1.15 22.10 -0.48
C PHE A 61 2.14 23.08 -1.12
N ASP A 62 3.40 22.66 -1.27
CA ASP A 62 4.43 23.47 -1.93
C ASP A 62 4.03 23.73 -3.39
N GLY A 63 3.95 25.02 -3.76
CA GLY A 63 3.47 25.43 -5.08
C GLY A 63 1.99 25.84 -5.12
N SER A 64 1.21 25.60 -4.03
CA SER A 64 -0.15 26.14 -3.95
C SER A 64 -0.12 27.65 -3.74
N LEU A 65 -1.00 28.39 -4.42
CA LEU A 65 -1.14 29.81 -4.23
C LEU A 65 -1.71 30.12 -2.82
N PRO A 66 -1.37 31.28 -2.21
CA PRO A 66 -1.92 31.68 -0.93
C PRO A 66 -3.45 31.77 -0.91
N THR A 67 -4.05 31.96 -2.08
CA THR A 67 -5.50 32.06 -2.30
C THR A 67 -6.20 30.74 -2.47
N GLU A 68 -5.46 29.63 -2.70
CA GLU A 68 -6.04 28.32 -2.92
C GLU A 68 -6.58 27.71 -1.61
N PRO A 69 -7.73 27.02 -1.69
CA PRO A 69 -8.32 26.39 -0.51
C PRO A 69 -7.50 25.20 -0.04
N LEU A 70 -7.44 25.01 1.26
CA LEU A 70 -6.91 23.82 1.92
C LEU A 70 -8.05 23.15 2.67
N TRP A 71 -8.39 21.93 2.31
CA TRP A 71 -9.51 21.24 2.95
C TRP A 71 -9.35 19.72 2.95
N ILE A 72 -10.06 19.09 3.87
CA ILE A 72 -10.31 17.66 3.89
C ILE A 72 -11.83 17.44 3.94
N GLU A 73 -12.31 16.53 3.11
CA GLU A 73 -13.69 16.06 3.11
C GLU A 73 -13.73 14.56 3.40
N VAL A 74 -14.67 14.18 4.26
CA VAL A 74 -14.86 12.79 4.67
C VAL A 74 -16.33 12.44 4.51
N GLU A 75 -16.59 11.33 3.83
CA GLU A 75 -17.91 10.75 3.68
C GLU A 75 -18.04 9.54 4.61
N PHE A 76 -19.17 9.48 5.29
CA PHE A 76 -19.52 8.39 6.20
C PHE A 76 -20.71 7.63 5.66
N ASP A 77 -20.62 6.31 5.62
CA ASP A 77 -21.78 5.45 5.43
C ASP A 77 -22.52 5.26 6.75
N LEU A 78 -23.84 5.38 6.70
CA LEU A 78 -24.74 5.31 7.84
C LEU A 78 -25.67 4.12 7.68
N THR A 79 -26.05 3.49 8.80
CA THR A 79 -27.20 2.60 8.81
C THR A 79 -28.49 3.39 8.55
N PRO A 80 -29.57 2.74 8.09
CA PRO A 80 -30.87 3.42 7.91
C PRO A 80 -31.37 4.15 9.16
N ASP A 81 -31.16 3.58 10.34
CA ASP A 81 -31.56 4.17 11.62
C ASP A 81 -30.71 5.40 11.97
N GLU A 82 -29.38 5.34 11.75
CA GLU A 82 -28.48 6.48 11.93
C GLU A 82 -28.83 7.61 10.95
N PHE A 83 -29.16 7.28 9.71
CA PHE A 83 -29.57 8.26 8.71
C PHE A 83 -30.91 8.92 9.06
N ALA A 84 -31.88 8.14 9.52
CA ALA A 84 -33.18 8.65 9.95
C ALA A 84 -33.07 9.56 11.19
N ALA A 85 -32.08 9.32 12.05
CA ALA A 85 -31.81 10.15 13.22
C ALA A 85 -31.15 11.50 12.90
N LEU A 86 -30.62 11.70 11.68
CA LEU A 86 -30.07 12.98 11.26
C LEU A 86 -31.17 14.06 11.11
N PRO A 87 -30.84 15.33 11.36
CA PRO A 87 -31.71 16.44 10.99
C PRO A 87 -32.13 16.35 9.52
N ALA A 88 -33.40 16.64 9.21
CA ALA A 88 -33.95 16.49 7.86
C ALA A 88 -33.15 17.25 6.78
N GLU A 89 -32.49 18.34 7.13
CA GLU A 89 -31.62 19.13 6.26
C GLU A 89 -30.32 18.38 5.91
N GLN A 90 -29.77 17.59 6.84
CA GLN A 90 -28.54 16.82 6.67
C GLN A 90 -28.76 15.48 5.94
N GLN A 91 -29.99 15.09 5.70
CA GLN A 91 -30.37 13.93 4.91
C GLN A 91 -30.28 14.24 3.40
N ALA A 92 -29.15 14.77 2.94
CA ALA A 92 -28.94 15.20 1.55
C ALA A 92 -28.62 14.02 0.63
N ILE A 93 -27.85 13.04 1.12
CA ILE A 93 -27.41 11.86 0.37
C ILE A 93 -27.93 10.62 1.11
N PRO A 94 -28.68 9.71 0.48
CA PRO A 94 -29.24 8.54 1.13
C PRO A 94 -28.18 7.70 1.84
N ASN A 95 -28.38 7.45 3.13
CA ASN A 95 -27.49 6.67 4.01
C ASN A 95 -26.04 7.18 4.09
N LYS A 96 -25.83 8.47 3.80
CA LYS A 96 -24.49 9.08 3.84
C LYS A 96 -24.49 10.41 4.56
N LEU A 97 -23.37 10.68 5.25
CA LEU A 97 -23.08 11.98 5.84
C LEU A 97 -21.73 12.46 5.30
N ARG A 98 -21.69 13.63 4.69
CA ARG A 98 -20.47 14.24 4.16
C ARG A 98 -20.09 15.46 4.98
N ILE A 99 -18.87 15.50 5.46
CA ILE A 99 -18.33 16.56 6.29
C ILE A 99 -17.03 17.08 5.67
N ARG A 100 -16.95 18.40 5.47
CA ARG A 100 -15.75 19.09 5.00
C ARG A 100 -15.18 19.96 6.11
N LYS A 101 -13.85 19.97 6.26
CA LYS A 101 -13.13 20.88 7.12
C LYS A 101 -12.19 21.74 6.30
N ASN A 102 -12.48 23.02 6.22
CA ASN A 102 -11.60 24.01 5.62
C ASN A 102 -10.55 24.47 6.63
N VAL A 103 -9.30 24.45 6.23
CA VAL A 103 -8.13 24.72 7.11
C VAL A 103 -7.67 26.16 6.97
N ARG A 104 -7.82 26.77 5.80
CA ARG A 104 -7.44 28.14 5.48
C ARG A 104 -8.67 28.95 5.06
N ASN A 105 -8.73 30.21 5.49
CA ASN A 105 -9.65 31.18 4.91
C ASN A 105 -9.13 31.57 3.52
N THR A 106 -9.93 31.38 2.51
CA THR A 106 -9.65 31.86 1.16
C THR A 106 -10.65 32.96 0.86
N VAL A 107 -10.14 34.19 0.73
CA VAL A 107 -10.97 35.32 0.37
C VAL A 107 -11.03 35.39 -1.15
N ALA A 108 -12.22 35.32 -1.72
CA ALA A 108 -12.61 35.80 -3.03
C ALA A 108 -12.22 35.04 -4.32
N ALA A 109 -11.25 34.12 -4.37
CA ALA A 109 -10.78 33.61 -5.67
C ALA A 109 -11.55 32.41 -6.24
N CYS A 110 -12.46 31.79 -5.51
CA CYS A 110 -13.08 30.52 -5.92
C CYS A 110 -14.50 30.59 -6.46
N ALA A 111 -15.02 31.75 -6.71
CA ALA A 111 -16.33 31.90 -7.42
C ALA A 111 -16.26 31.41 -8.87
N GLU A 112 -15.06 31.38 -9.47
CA GLU A 112 -14.88 31.03 -10.90
C GLU A 112 -14.55 29.54 -11.15
N ILE A 113 -14.13 28.78 -10.14
CA ILE A 113 -13.67 27.38 -10.34
C ILE A 113 -14.83 26.36 -10.28
N LEU A 114 -16.01 26.74 -9.82
CA LEU A 114 -17.19 25.89 -9.66
C LEU A 114 -18.22 26.01 -10.79
N GLY A 115 -17.78 26.36 -11.98
CA GLY A 115 -18.60 26.25 -13.20
C GLY A 115 -18.73 24.79 -13.63
N GLU A 116 -19.96 24.33 -13.77
CA GLU A 116 -20.46 23.08 -14.30
C GLU A 116 -20.60 21.90 -13.28
N GLY A 117 -21.79 21.80 -12.69
CA GLY A 117 -22.34 20.59 -12.05
C GLY A 117 -21.94 20.34 -10.61
N GLY A 118 -21.16 21.22 -9.99
CA GLY A 118 -20.82 21.14 -8.59
C GLY A 118 -21.90 21.67 -7.67
N ILE A 119 -21.95 21.21 -6.41
CA ILE A 119 -22.84 21.76 -5.38
C ILE A 119 -22.51 23.27 -5.23
N THR A 120 -23.39 24.12 -5.71
CA THR A 120 -23.27 25.57 -5.58
C THR A 120 -23.29 25.94 -4.10
N GLY A 121 -22.33 26.75 -3.64
CA GLY A 121 -22.27 27.22 -2.26
C GLY A 121 -21.27 26.53 -1.35
N VAL A 122 -20.13 26.08 -1.89
CA VAL A 122 -19.02 25.55 -1.04
C VAL A 122 -18.41 26.71 -0.25
N PRO A 123 -18.49 26.70 1.08
CA PRO A 123 -17.94 27.77 1.90
C PRO A 123 -16.42 27.77 1.87
N MET A 124 -15.85 28.96 1.86
CA MET A 124 -14.40 29.19 1.73
C MET A 124 -13.76 29.56 3.07
N ASP A 125 -14.57 29.88 4.07
CA ASP A 125 -14.08 30.21 5.39
C ASP A 125 -13.52 29.00 6.11
N ARG A 126 -12.56 29.26 6.99
CA ARG A 126 -12.08 28.24 7.92
C ARG A 126 -13.22 27.74 8.80
N GLY A 127 -13.46 26.43 8.82
CA GLY A 127 -14.52 25.84 9.63
C GLY A 127 -14.79 24.39 9.29
N THR A 128 -15.74 23.81 10.00
CA THR A 128 -16.31 22.49 9.71
C THR A 128 -17.69 22.69 9.11
N TYR A 129 -17.97 21.96 8.04
CA TYR A 129 -19.20 22.09 7.26
C TYR A 129 -19.82 20.73 7.03
N VAL A 130 -21.14 20.65 7.09
CA VAL A 130 -21.92 19.45 6.81
C VAL A 130 -22.67 19.66 5.50
N CYS A 131 -22.70 18.66 4.65
CA CYS A 131 -23.50 18.67 3.44
C CYS A 131 -24.99 18.58 3.81
N THR A 132 -25.78 19.52 3.31
CA THR A 132 -27.22 19.56 3.49
C THR A 132 -27.92 19.60 2.13
N LYS A 133 -29.24 19.46 2.09
CA LYS A 133 -30.06 19.56 0.87
C LYS A 133 -29.92 20.92 0.14
N THR A 134 -29.48 21.93 0.88
CA THR A 134 -29.32 23.30 0.35
C THR A 134 -27.85 23.68 0.13
N GLY A 135 -26.92 22.78 0.38
CA GLY A 135 -25.48 22.99 0.25
C GLY A 135 -24.70 22.71 1.53
N MET A 136 -23.47 23.24 1.63
CA MET A 136 -22.59 23.05 2.78
C MET A 136 -22.88 24.09 3.86
N VAL A 137 -23.33 23.63 5.04
CA VAL A 137 -23.67 24.49 6.19
C VAL A 137 -22.63 24.33 7.29
N ARG A 138 -22.18 25.46 7.85
CA ARG A 138 -21.21 25.47 8.94
C ARG A 138 -21.78 24.83 10.20
N THR A 139 -21.01 23.94 10.84
CA THR A 139 -21.36 23.31 12.10
C THR A 139 -20.29 23.57 13.15
N ASN A 140 -20.72 23.78 14.40
CA ASN A 140 -19.86 23.82 15.58
C ASN A 140 -20.06 22.59 16.47
N GLU A 141 -20.89 21.65 16.04
CA GLU A 141 -21.17 20.44 16.81
C GLU A 141 -19.93 19.54 16.89
N LYS A 142 -19.80 18.87 18.02
CA LYS A 142 -18.76 17.88 18.23
C LYS A 142 -19.11 16.63 17.45
N LEU A 143 -18.18 16.23 16.59
CA LEU A 143 -18.37 15.04 15.75
C LEU A 143 -18.50 13.76 16.63
N PRO A 144 -19.37 12.81 16.24
CA PRO A 144 -19.71 11.65 17.08
C PRO A 144 -18.72 10.49 16.91
N PHE A 145 -17.40 10.74 16.97
CA PHE A 145 -16.40 9.67 16.88
C PHE A 145 -15.26 9.88 17.86
N ASP A 146 -14.65 8.76 18.25
CA ASP A 146 -13.44 8.70 19.04
C ASP A 146 -12.27 8.26 18.17
N VAL A 147 -11.08 8.81 18.38
CA VAL A 147 -9.88 8.49 17.61
C VAL A 147 -8.81 7.95 18.52
N VAL A 148 -8.31 6.77 18.22
CA VAL A 148 -7.12 6.19 18.84
C VAL A 148 -5.94 6.37 17.88
N PHE A 149 -4.88 7.01 18.36
CA PHE A 149 -3.68 7.23 17.56
C PHE A 149 -2.48 6.53 18.19
N ILE A 150 -1.78 5.73 17.40
CA ILE A 150 -0.56 5.03 17.77
C ILE A 150 0.59 5.64 16.98
N GLU A 151 1.50 6.32 17.68
CA GLU A 151 2.64 7.02 17.06
C GLU A 151 3.81 6.05 16.81
N PRO A 152 4.57 6.22 15.69
CA PRO A 152 5.68 5.34 15.35
C PRO A 152 6.92 5.53 16.22
N THR A 153 7.07 6.67 16.90
CA THR A 153 8.36 7.13 17.38
C THR A 153 8.51 7.28 18.89
N ASN A 154 9.73 6.95 19.34
CA ASN A 154 10.41 7.41 20.57
C ASN A 154 9.66 7.19 21.88
N TYR A 155 9.35 5.93 22.17
CA TYR A 155 8.84 5.50 23.47
C TYR A 155 9.74 5.89 24.64
N ASP A 156 11.06 5.91 24.43
CA ASP A 156 12.04 6.20 25.50
C ASP A 156 12.06 7.68 25.91
N LYS A 157 11.60 8.59 25.05
CA LYS A 157 11.51 10.02 25.36
C LYS A 157 10.16 10.48 25.90
N SER A 158 9.10 9.71 25.71
CA SER A 158 7.75 10.08 26.10
C SER A 158 7.34 9.58 27.50
N LEU A 159 8.12 8.68 28.08
CA LEU A 159 7.86 8.11 29.41
C LEU A 159 8.85 8.71 30.40
N VAL A 160 8.51 9.88 30.95
CA VAL A 160 9.24 10.46 32.07
C VAL A 160 8.64 9.88 33.35
N THR A 161 9.48 9.23 34.17
CA THR A 161 9.08 8.83 35.53
C THR A 161 9.12 10.02 36.45
N ASP A 162 8.05 10.23 37.26
CA ASP A 162 8.15 11.10 38.42
C ASP A 162 9.08 10.45 39.46
N GLY A 163 9.58 11.22 40.41
CA GLY A 163 10.48 10.74 41.46
C GLY A 163 9.92 9.60 42.35
N ARG A 164 8.71 9.12 42.09
CA ARG A 164 8.03 7.99 42.74
C ARG A 164 7.86 6.78 41.80
N GLY A 165 8.52 6.78 40.63
CA GLY A 165 8.44 5.69 39.64
C GLY A 165 7.13 5.65 38.87
N ASN A 166 6.28 6.68 38.92
CA ASN A 166 5.08 6.77 38.08
C ASN A 166 5.41 7.44 36.74
N TYR A 167 4.86 6.89 35.66
CA TYR A 167 5.10 7.42 34.31
C TYR A 167 4.23 8.66 34.07
N LYS A 168 4.87 9.78 33.71
CA LYS A 168 4.20 10.95 33.12
C LYS A 168 4.48 10.98 31.63
N MET A 169 3.43 11.03 30.83
CA MET A 169 3.56 11.38 29.43
C MET A 169 3.81 12.87 29.27
N PRO A 170 4.81 13.31 28.49
CA PRO A 170 4.94 14.71 28.12
C PRO A 170 3.66 15.15 27.42
N SER A 171 3.17 16.36 27.71
CA SER A 171 1.98 16.96 27.08
C SER A 171 0.59 16.58 27.61
N GLY A 172 0.43 16.29 28.89
CA GLY A 172 -0.92 16.18 29.51
C GLY A 172 -1.75 14.96 29.11
N LYS A 173 -1.15 14.00 28.41
CA LYS A 173 -1.80 12.71 28.10
C LYS A 173 -1.83 11.83 29.34
N LEU A 174 -2.89 11.03 29.46
CA LEU A 174 -3.12 10.15 30.63
C LEU A 174 -1.90 9.23 30.87
N PRO A 175 -1.39 9.11 32.10
CA PRO A 175 -0.34 8.16 32.45
C PRO A 175 -0.76 6.73 32.11
N ALA A 176 0.17 5.91 31.64
CA ALA A 176 -0.09 4.50 31.33
C ALA A 176 -0.73 3.73 32.51
N LYS A 177 -0.40 4.11 33.76
CA LYS A 177 -0.98 3.56 34.97
C LYS A 177 -2.49 3.87 35.11
N ILE A 178 -2.95 5.03 34.62
CA ILE A 178 -4.37 5.39 34.60
C ILE A 178 -5.12 4.66 33.49
N ALA A 179 -4.48 4.43 32.33
CA ALA A 179 -5.04 3.61 31.29
C ALA A 179 -5.23 2.15 31.77
N LEU A 180 -4.23 1.57 32.43
CA LEU A 180 -4.32 0.23 33.03
C LEU A 180 -5.33 0.19 34.21
N SER A 181 -5.43 1.22 35.03
CA SER A 181 -6.42 1.26 36.10
C SER A 181 -7.85 1.45 35.60
N ARG A 182 -8.04 2.18 34.49
CA ARG A 182 -9.34 2.30 33.82
C ARG A 182 -9.74 1.00 33.11
N VAL A 183 -8.80 0.29 32.47
CA VAL A 183 -9.05 -1.05 31.96
C VAL A 183 -9.48 -2.00 33.08
N ARG A 184 -8.84 -1.91 34.28
CA ARG A 184 -9.24 -2.69 35.45
C ARG A 184 -10.58 -2.25 36.07
N SER A 185 -10.96 -0.99 35.92
CA SER A 185 -12.23 -0.48 36.46
C SER A 185 -13.43 -0.67 35.56
N VAL A 186 -13.18 -0.80 34.24
CA VAL A 186 -14.23 -1.00 33.23
C VAL A 186 -14.50 -2.49 32.99
N ILE A 187 -13.46 -3.32 33.07
CA ILE A 187 -13.56 -4.78 32.95
C ILE A 187 -13.05 -5.37 34.26
N GLY A 188 -13.93 -6.00 35.06
CA GLY A 188 -13.53 -6.67 36.28
C GLY A 188 -12.35 -7.63 36.06
N ALA A 189 -11.48 -7.79 37.06
CA ALA A 189 -10.28 -8.66 36.95
C ALA A 189 -10.61 -10.12 36.59
N LYS A 190 -11.84 -10.58 36.82
CA LYS A 190 -12.37 -11.88 36.38
C LYS A 190 -12.70 -11.93 34.88
N GLU A 191 -13.26 -10.84 34.32
CA GLU A 191 -13.63 -10.74 32.90
C GLU A 191 -12.38 -10.58 32.01
N LEU A 192 -11.36 -9.86 32.47
CA LEU A 192 -10.06 -9.80 31.79
C LEU A 192 -9.40 -11.19 31.65
N ARG A 193 -9.59 -12.08 32.63
CA ARG A 193 -9.10 -13.47 32.55
C ARG A 193 -9.97 -14.35 31.65
N ALA A 194 -11.28 -14.11 31.62
CA ALA A 194 -12.23 -14.88 30.84
C ALA A 194 -12.20 -14.57 29.34
N THR A 195 -11.82 -13.34 28.95
CA THR A 195 -11.78 -12.89 27.54
C THR A 195 -10.52 -13.27 26.79
N GLY A 196 -9.56 -13.98 27.41
CA GLY A 196 -8.29 -14.34 26.77
C GLY A 196 -7.30 -13.17 26.61
N VAL A 197 -7.74 -11.92 26.84
CA VAL A 197 -6.90 -10.71 26.68
C VAL A 197 -5.70 -10.74 27.63
N MET A 198 -5.87 -11.26 28.84
CA MET A 198 -4.76 -11.45 29.77
C MET A 198 -3.81 -12.56 29.34
N GLY A 199 -4.30 -13.59 28.67
CA GLY A 199 -3.46 -14.63 28.04
C GLY A 199 -2.58 -14.02 26.96
N GLN A 200 -3.17 -13.29 26.03
CA GLN A 200 -2.43 -12.62 24.95
C GLN A 200 -1.40 -11.62 25.47
N ILE A 201 -1.72 -10.83 26.50
CA ILE A 201 -0.76 -9.93 27.14
C ILE A 201 0.36 -10.70 27.84
N ASN A 202 0.06 -11.82 28.51
CA ASN A 202 1.05 -12.67 29.15
C ASN A 202 1.92 -13.40 28.13
N ASP A 203 1.36 -13.85 27.00
CA ASP A 203 2.10 -14.48 25.91
C ASP A 203 3.04 -13.48 25.24
N LEU A 204 2.62 -12.23 25.05
CA LEU A 204 3.46 -11.14 24.54
C LEU A 204 4.60 -10.76 25.48
N THR A 205 4.44 -10.95 26.79
CA THR A 205 5.42 -10.49 27.79
C THR A 205 6.31 -11.61 28.33
N GLY A 206 5.96 -12.88 28.11
CA GLY A 206 6.68 -14.05 28.63
C GLY A 206 6.79 -14.10 30.14
N SER A 207 6.16 -13.18 30.87
CA SER A 207 6.20 -13.06 32.31
C SER A 207 4.97 -12.33 32.83
N GLY A 208 4.38 -12.83 33.89
CA GLY A 208 3.23 -12.22 34.52
C GLY A 208 3.43 -10.72 34.84
N PHE A 209 2.35 -10.01 35.01
CA PHE A 209 2.20 -8.56 35.23
C PHE A 209 3.10 -7.93 36.33
N GLY A 210 4.11 -8.63 36.79
CA GLY A 210 5.00 -8.21 37.89
C GLY A 210 6.34 -7.61 37.48
N GLN A 211 6.72 -7.66 36.18
CA GLN A 211 7.96 -7.00 35.77
C GLN A 211 7.74 -5.51 35.57
N SER A 212 8.67 -4.70 36.08
CA SER A 212 8.58 -3.27 35.93
C SER A 212 8.69 -2.95 34.42
N TRP A 213 7.81 -2.11 33.92
CA TRP A 213 7.77 -1.61 32.55
C TRP A 213 9.15 -1.18 32.01
N VAL A 214 10.01 -0.68 32.89
CA VAL A 214 11.38 -0.22 32.57
C VAL A 214 12.30 -1.35 32.14
N LYS A 215 12.05 -2.58 32.60
CA LYS A 215 12.90 -3.76 32.28
C LYS A 215 12.50 -4.46 30.99
N GLN A 216 11.40 -4.04 30.34
CA GLN A 216 10.93 -4.65 29.11
C GLN A 216 11.64 -4.06 27.89
N SER A 217 11.80 -4.85 26.84
CA SER A 217 12.32 -4.38 25.54
C SER A 217 11.39 -3.34 24.92
N SER A 218 11.93 -2.49 24.06
CA SER A 218 11.14 -1.48 23.31
C SER A 218 9.99 -2.12 22.53
N GLY A 219 10.23 -3.27 21.90
CA GLY A 219 9.21 -4.01 21.15
C GLY A 219 8.07 -4.53 22.02
N MET A 220 8.38 -5.11 23.18
CA MET A 220 7.34 -5.55 24.13
C MET A 220 6.46 -4.39 24.61
N ARG A 221 7.09 -3.25 24.93
CA ARG A 221 6.36 -2.04 25.34
C ARG A 221 5.44 -1.54 24.22
N ARG A 222 5.91 -1.59 22.98
CA ARG A 222 5.13 -1.21 21.79
C ARG A 222 3.90 -2.10 21.62
N ALA A 223 4.08 -3.41 21.61
CA ALA A 223 3.00 -4.37 21.48
C ALA A 223 1.94 -4.19 22.59
N GLN A 224 2.37 -4.07 23.84
CA GLN A 224 1.46 -3.83 24.96
C GLN A 224 0.69 -2.52 24.82
N GLN A 225 1.31 -1.46 24.31
CA GLN A 225 0.62 -0.19 24.12
C GLN A 225 -0.46 -0.29 23.04
N ILE A 226 -0.18 -0.97 21.94
CA ILE A 226 -1.17 -1.21 20.88
C ILE A 226 -2.36 -1.96 21.49
N GLN A 227 -2.11 -3.05 22.23
CA GLN A 227 -3.14 -3.83 22.92
C GLN A 227 -3.96 -2.99 23.92
N CYS A 228 -3.27 -2.20 24.75
CA CYS A 228 -3.96 -1.32 25.70
C CYS A 228 -4.81 -0.25 25.00
N SER A 229 -4.36 0.25 23.85
CA SER A 229 -5.10 1.23 23.06
C SER A 229 -6.36 0.63 22.42
N ILE A 230 -6.26 -0.61 21.93
CA ILE A 230 -7.40 -1.37 21.41
C ILE A 230 -8.47 -1.55 22.49
N ASN A 231 -8.07 -1.99 23.68
CA ASN A 231 -9.01 -2.35 24.74
C ASN A 231 -9.60 -1.14 25.50
N ALA A 232 -8.97 0.03 25.41
CA ALA A 232 -9.31 1.16 26.30
C ALA A 232 -10.42 2.09 25.80
N ARG A 233 -10.82 2.04 24.54
CA ARG A 233 -11.63 3.12 23.94
C ARG A 233 -12.83 2.71 23.10
N HIS A 234 -13.11 1.42 22.95
CA HIS A 234 -14.30 1.00 22.23
C HIS A 234 -15.57 1.43 22.96
N LYS A 235 -16.46 2.14 22.24
CA LYS A 235 -17.80 2.50 22.69
C LYS A 235 -18.80 2.01 21.64
N PRO A 236 -19.70 1.08 21.97
CA PRO A 236 -20.56 0.41 21.00
C PRO A 236 -21.40 1.38 20.13
N ASN A 237 -21.72 2.57 20.64
CA ASN A 237 -22.59 3.53 19.96
C ASN A 237 -21.82 4.68 19.27
N ARG A 238 -20.50 4.54 19.07
CA ARG A 238 -19.68 5.58 18.46
C ARG A 238 -18.64 4.96 17.52
N LEU A 239 -18.44 5.59 16.38
CA LEU A 239 -17.37 5.23 15.48
C LEU A 239 -16.01 5.41 16.18
N THR A 240 -15.22 4.35 16.25
CA THR A 240 -13.86 4.36 16.79
C THR A 240 -12.90 4.10 15.64
N VAL A 241 -12.12 5.10 15.26
CA VAL A 241 -11.12 4.99 14.21
C VAL A 241 -9.74 4.88 14.81
N MET A 242 -9.05 3.78 14.55
CA MET A 242 -7.67 3.56 14.94
C MET A 242 -6.72 3.97 13.82
N LEU A 243 -5.91 4.98 14.08
CA LEU A 243 -4.87 5.43 13.15
C LEU A 243 -3.51 4.96 13.68
N CYS A 244 -2.85 4.07 12.94
CA CYS A 244 -1.55 3.51 13.31
C CYS A 244 -0.50 3.94 12.30
N ASP A 245 0.51 4.70 12.73
CA ASP A 245 1.63 5.05 11.86
C ASP A 245 2.81 4.13 12.19
N GLU A 246 3.18 3.27 11.24
CA GLU A 246 4.27 2.29 11.33
C GLU A 246 4.25 1.46 12.64
N PRO A 247 3.19 0.66 12.88
CA PRO A 247 3.08 -0.13 14.12
C PRO A 247 4.21 -1.14 14.30
N GLU A 248 4.87 -1.56 13.21
CA GLU A 248 6.00 -2.48 13.20
C GLU A 248 7.28 -1.92 13.80
N ASN A 249 7.43 -0.61 13.92
CA ASN A 249 8.65 0.00 14.42
C ASN A 249 9.02 -0.50 15.80
N SER A 250 10.24 -1.03 15.92
CA SER A 250 10.80 -1.65 17.13
C SER A 250 10.14 -2.95 17.56
N LEU A 251 9.24 -3.56 16.76
CA LEU A 251 8.68 -4.87 17.04
C LEU A 251 9.60 -5.99 16.55
N HIS A 252 9.70 -7.05 17.35
CA HIS A 252 10.26 -8.31 16.87
C HIS A 252 9.23 -9.00 15.95
N PRO A 253 9.64 -9.70 14.89
CA PRO A 253 8.71 -10.38 13.96
C PRO A 253 7.65 -11.24 14.65
N SER A 254 8.00 -11.94 15.75
CA SER A 254 7.04 -12.75 16.51
C SER A 254 5.92 -11.94 17.18
N TYR A 255 6.17 -10.68 17.52
CA TYR A 255 5.13 -9.81 18.08
C TYR A 255 4.31 -9.13 16.99
N LEU A 256 4.84 -9.05 15.78
CA LEU A 256 4.18 -8.41 14.67
C LEU A 256 2.88 -9.14 14.30
N SER A 257 2.92 -10.46 14.21
CA SER A 257 1.73 -11.28 13.90
C SER A 257 0.64 -11.13 14.99
N THR A 258 1.02 -11.07 16.26
CA THR A 258 0.05 -10.85 17.35
C THR A 258 -0.58 -9.45 17.30
N VAL A 259 0.22 -8.43 17.00
CA VAL A 259 -0.29 -7.06 16.82
C VAL A 259 -1.21 -6.98 15.61
N SER A 260 -0.81 -7.61 14.50
CA SER A 260 -1.58 -7.75 13.27
C SER A 260 -2.97 -8.35 13.54
N GLU A 261 -3.01 -9.51 14.20
CA GLU A 261 -4.25 -10.18 14.59
C GLU A 261 -5.14 -9.29 15.48
N SER A 262 -4.53 -8.60 16.43
CA SER A 262 -5.27 -7.72 17.34
C SER A 262 -5.90 -6.51 16.63
N LEU A 263 -5.18 -5.92 15.67
CA LEU A 263 -5.70 -4.82 14.85
C LEU A 263 -6.85 -5.30 13.96
N ARG A 264 -6.73 -6.50 13.40
CA ARG A 264 -7.78 -7.12 12.59
C ARG A 264 -9.02 -7.42 13.43
N ASN A 265 -8.85 -8.05 14.58
CA ASN A 265 -9.96 -8.34 15.50
C ASN A 265 -10.65 -7.06 15.97
N PHE A 266 -9.90 -5.96 16.14
CA PHE A 266 -10.50 -4.67 16.46
C PHE A 266 -11.36 -4.13 15.31
N SER A 267 -10.89 -4.21 14.07
CA SER A 267 -11.64 -3.72 12.91
C SER A 267 -12.93 -4.49 12.64
N GLN A 268 -13.02 -5.73 13.11
CA GLN A 268 -14.23 -6.57 12.98
C GLN A 268 -15.31 -6.23 14.04
N GLN A 269 -14.98 -5.38 15.02
CA GLN A 269 -15.98 -4.95 16.00
C GLN A 269 -16.89 -3.89 15.39
N GLU A 270 -18.12 -3.83 15.90
CA GLU A 270 -19.09 -2.84 15.43
C GLU A 270 -18.59 -1.41 15.62
N ASN A 271 -18.79 -0.58 14.60
CA ASN A 271 -18.34 0.82 14.58
C ASN A 271 -16.83 1.01 14.81
N CYS A 272 -16.00 0.05 14.40
CA CYS A 272 -14.55 0.14 14.48
C CYS A 272 -13.92 0.11 13.09
N GLN A 273 -12.94 0.99 12.86
CA GLN A 273 -12.13 1.02 11.64
C GLN A 273 -10.64 1.17 11.97
N VAL A 274 -9.80 0.56 11.13
CA VAL A 274 -8.35 0.65 11.21
C VAL A 274 -7.79 1.23 9.92
N LEU A 275 -6.95 2.25 10.04
CA LEU A 275 -6.06 2.70 8.99
C LEU A 275 -4.63 2.69 9.51
N LEU A 276 -3.79 1.86 8.93
CA LEU A 276 -2.37 1.80 9.30
C LEU A 276 -1.48 2.19 8.13
N SER A 277 -0.36 2.85 8.42
CA SER A 277 0.76 2.95 7.48
C SER A 277 1.78 1.89 7.79
N THR A 278 2.42 1.34 6.78
CA THR A 278 3.46 0.34 6.98
C THR A 278 4.53 0.35 5.90
N HIS A 279 5.74 -0.06 6.30
CA HIS A 279 6.86 -0.41 5.42
C HIS A 279 7.16 -1.92 5.46
N SER A 280 6.37 -2.70 6.18
CA SER A 280 6.58 -4.13 6.37
C SER A 280 5.80 -4.96 5.33
N PRO A 281 6.48 -5.62 4.38
CA PRO A 281 5.83 -6.60 3.51
C PRO A 281 5.13 -7.71 4.29
N GLN A 282 5.65 -8.06 5.49
CA GLN A 282 5.04 -9.06 6.36
C GLN A 282 3.66 -8.60 6.85
N LEU A 283 3.53 -7.35 7.31
CA LEU A 283 2.21 -6.81 7.71
C LEU A 283 1.23 -6.82 6.54
N VAL A 284 1.69 -6.49 5.33
CA VAL A 284 0.84 -6.55 4.13
C VAL A 284 0.41 -7.99 3.87
N ALA A 285 1.34 -8.95 3.86
CA ALA A 285 1.03 -10.36 3.61
C ALA A 285 0.09 -10.97 4.65
N GLU A 286 0.20 -10.57 5.92
CA GLU A 286 -0.64 -11.10 7.00
C GLU A 286 -2.04 -10.47 7.05
N ASN A 287 -2.20 -9.22 6.61
CA ASN A 287 -3.45 -8.46 6.80
C ASN A 287 -4.23 -8.20 5.51
N ALA A 288 -3.61 -8.29 4.35
CA ALA A 288 -4.30 -8.07 3.10
C ALA A 288 -5.24 -9.23 2.80
N THR A 289 -6.52 -9.04 3.09
CA THR A 289 -7.60 -9.97 2.74
C THR A 289 -8.22 -9.64 1.39
N ASP A 290 -8.07 -8.39 0.96
CA ASP A 290 -8.54 -7.86 -0.31
C ASP A 290 -7.55 -6.80 -0.81
N LEU A 291 -7.32 -6.75 -2.11
CA LEU A 291 -6.48 -5.71 -2.74
C LEU A 291 -7.06 -4.31 -2.53
N THR A 292 -8.38 -4.17 -2.51
CA THR A 292 -9.04 -2.86 -2.29
C THR A 292 -8.67 -2.23 -0.95
N ASN A 293 -8.22 -3.01 0.02
CA ASN A 293 -7.81 -2.55 1.35
C ASN A 293 -6.37 -2.01 1.38
N ILE A 294 -5.64 -2.17 0.29
CA ILE A 294 -4.29 -1.64 0.14
C ILE A 294 -4.35 -0.31 -0.61
N LEU A 295 -3.82 0.73 0.00
CA LEU A 295 -3.70 2.07 -0.55
C LEU A 295 -2.22 2.33 -0.81
N ARG A 296 -1.76 2.22 -2.05
CA ARG A 296 -0.37 2.53 -2.37
C ARG A 296 -0.18 4.03 -2.48
N VAL A 297 0.76 4.52 -1.70
CA VAL A 297 1.13 5.94 -1.67
C VAL A 297 2.47 6.12 -2.34
N ASP A 298 2.54 7.00 -3.33
CA ASP A 298 3.79 7.39 -3.98
C ASP A 298 3.95 8.92 -4.07
N LYS A 299 5.13 9.34 -4.47
CA LYS A 299 5.48 10.76 -4.66
C LYS A 299 6.33 10.91 -5.93
N SER A 300 5.78 10.56 -7.08
CA SER A 300 6.52 10.56 -8.35
C SER A 300 6.78 11.96 -8.88
N ASP A 301 5.84 12.90 -8.73
CA ASP A 301 5.91 14.26 -9.31
C ASP A 301 5.98 15.35 -8.23
N GLY A 302 6.59 15.06 -7.09
CA GLY A 302 6.63 16.00 -5.97
C GLY A 302 5.36 16.06 -5.14
N SER A 303 4.24 15.54 -5.64
CA SER A 303 2.95 15.43 -4.94
C SER A 303 2.68 13.99 -4.48
N THR A 304 2.09 13.85 -3.29
CA THR A 304 1.60 12.57 -2.78
C THR A 304 0.37 12.15 -3.57
N ARG A 305 0.42 10.95 -4.15
CA ARG A 305 -0.69 10.27 -4.84
C ARG A 305 -1.08 9.02 -4.10
N VAL A 306 -2.36 8.67 -4.14
CA VAL A 306 -2.90 7.43 -3.59
C VAL A 306 -3.45 6.60 -4.75
N HIS A 307 -2.95 5.39 -4.90
CA HIS A 307 -3.43 4.41 -5.86
C HIS A 307 -4.18 3.32 -5.11
N GLN A 308 -5.34 2.96 -5.60
CA GLN A 308 -6.19 1.93 -5.00
C GLN A 308 -6.73 1.01 -6.09
N TYR A 309 -6.71 -0.29 -5.82
CA TYR A 309 -7.30 -1.28 -6.70
C TYR A 309 -8.82 -1.10 -6.75
N GLN A 310 -9.36 -0.96 -7.95
CA GLN A 310 -10.79 -0.92 -8.17
C GLN A 310 -11.27 -2.34 -8.46
N ASN A 311 -12.12 -2.86 -7.61
CA ASN A 311 -12.68 -4.20 -7.78
C ASN A 311 -13.51 -4.26 -9.07
N SER A 312 -12.96 -4.78 -10.14
CA SER A 312 -13.78 -5.31 -11.22
C SER A 312 -14.29 -6.66 -10.74
N ALA A 313 -15.56 -6.90 -10.76
CA ALA A 313 -16.29 -8.05 -10.22
C ALA A 313 -15.80 -9.46 -10.68
N GLN A 314 -14.60 -9.57 -11.21
CA GLN A 314 -14.12 -10.75 -11.92
C GLN A 314 -13.38 -11.78 -11.07
N ASP A 315 -12.88 -11.51 -9.86
CA ASP A 315 -12.42 -12.65 -9.04
C ASP A 315 -11.93 -12.35 -7.61
N PRO A 316 -12.73 -12.61 -6.55
CA PRO A 316 -12.25 -12.57 -5.17
C PRO A 316 -11.20 -13.63 -4.84
N ILE A 317 -11.21 -14.77 -5.53
CA ILE A 317 -10.31 -15.91 -5.27
C ILE A 317 -8.87 -15.58 -5.66
N TYR A 318 -8.65 -14.81 -6.73
CA TYR A 318 -7.32 -14.38 -7.14
C TYR A 318 -6.69 -13.43 -6.12
N ASN A 319 -7.46 -12.53 -5.53
CA ASN A 319 -6.97 -11.61 -4.50
C ASN A 319 -6.30 -12.36 -3.33
N LEU A 320 -6.94 -13.40 -2.82
CA LEU A 320 -6.42 -14.19 -1.70
C LEU A 320 -5.15 -14.98 -2.06
N THR A 321 -5.07 -15.52 -3.28
CA THR A 321 -3.91 -16.29 -3.74
C THR A 321 -2.68 -15.41 -3.94
N PHE A 322 -2.88 -14.14 -4.33
CA PHE A 322 -1.81 -13.19 -4.58
C PHE A 322 -1.18 -12.63 -3.31
N LEU A 323 -1.93 -12.41 -2.25
CA LEU A 323 -1.51 -11.64 -1.09
C LEU A 323 -0.80 -12.45 0.00
N ASN A 324 -1.06 -13.75 0.10
CA ASN A 324 -0.50 -14.60 1.16
C ASN A 324 0.99 -14.94 1.02
N ASN A 325 1.72 -14.26 0.14
CA ASN A 325 3.14 -14.49 -0.09
C ASN A 325 3.94 -13.21 0.19
N LEU A 326 4.92 -13.32 1.09
CA LEU A 326 5.80 -12.22 1.48
C LEU A 326 6.55 -11.60 0.29
N ASP A 327 7.01 -12.43 -0.66
CA ASP A 327 7.76 -11.94 -1.83
C ASP A 327 6.86 -11.14 -2.77
N ARG A 328 5.59 -11.50 -2.87
CA ARG A 328 4.60 -10.73 -3.63
C ARG A 328 4.26 -9.41 -2.95
N ALA A 329 4.14 -9.39 -1.62
CA ALA A 329 3.88 -8.16 -0.88
C ALA A 329 5.00 -7.10 -1.06
N LYS A 330 6.23 -7.50 -1.38
CA LYS A 330 7.34 -6.58 -1.69
C LYS A 330 7.07 -5.70 -2.90
N MET A 331 6.22 -6.11 -3.83
CA MET A 331 5.90 -5.35 -5.05
C MET A 331 5.37 -3.94 -4.74
N PHE A 332 4.62 -3.76 -3.63
CA PHE A 332 4.06 -2.47 -3.24
C PHE A 332 5.09 -1.42 -2.81
N PHE A 333 6.30 -1.87 -2.51
CA PHE A 333 7.41 -1.03 -2.01
C PHE A 333 8.50 -0.79 -3.06
N ALA A 334 8.42 -1.49 -4.18
CA ALA A 334 9.41 -1.42 -5.25
C ALA A 334 9.21 -0.20 -6.16
N ASP A 335 10.31 0.24 -6.80
CA ASP A 335 10.28 1.22 -7.88
C ASP A 335 9.84 0.60 -9.19
N ARG A 336 10.22 -0.66 -9.38
CA ARG A 336 9.90 -1.47 -10.54
C ARG A 336 9.71 -2.92 -10.14
N VAL A 337 8.79 -3.59 -10.81
CA VAL A 337 8.56 -5.02 -10.64
C VAL A 337 8.95 -5.75 -11.92
N ILE A 338 9.64 -6.87 -11.77
CA ILE A 338 9.90 -7.80 -12.86
C ILE A 338 9.00 -9.02 -12.65
N LEU A 339 8.13 -9.26 -13.61
CA LEU A 339 7.28 -10.43 -13.67
C LEU A 339 8.00 -11.53 -14.46
N THR A 340 8.21 -12.68 -13.86
CA THR A 340 8.76 -13.86 -14.56
C THR A 340 7.73 -14.97 -14.61
N GLU A 341 7.76 -15.75 -15.68
CA GLU A 341 6.85 -16.88 -15.84
C GLU A 341 7.10 -17.96 -14.79
N GLY A 342 8.37 -18.35 -14.60
CA GLY A 342 8.75 -19.52 -13.83
C GLY A 342 9.87 -19.31 -12.82
N GLU A 343 10.30 -20.44 -12.26
CA GLU A 343 11.34 -20.48 -11.24
C GLU A 343 12.75 -20.31 -11.79
N THR A 344 13.02 -20.73 -13.02
CA THR A 344 14.37 -20.68 -13.60
C THR A 344 14.83 -19.23 -13.76
N GLU A 345 13.96 -18.39 -14.35
CA GLU A 345 14.23 -16.95 -14.52
C GLU A 345 14.38 -16.25 -13.19
N SER A 346 13.46 -16.55 -12.25
CA SER A 346 13.49 -15.97 -10.91
C SER A 346 14.75 -16.34 -10.13
N ALA A 347 15.14 -17.60 -10.16
CA ALA A 347 16.33 -18.09 -9.48
C ALA A 347 17.60 -17.51 -10.12
N PHE A 348 17.64 -17.40 -11.44
CA PHE A 348 18.78 -16.83 -12.15
C PHE A 348 18.92 -15.33 -11.85
N PHE A 349 17.82 -14.59 -11.81
CA PHE A 349 17.83 -13.18 -11.40
C PHE A 349 18.40 -12.99 -9.99
N ASN A 350 17.96 -13.80 -9.03
CA ASN A 350 18.48 -13.80 -7.68
C ASN A 350 19.95 -14.18 -7.61
N TYR A 351 20.40 -15.13 -8.45
CA TYR A 351 21.81 -15.50 -8.58
C TYR A 351 22.64 -14.31 -9.07
N MET A 352 22.18 -13.58 -10.07
CA MET A 352 22.84 -12.37 -10.60
C MET A 352 22.93 -11.27 -9.53
N ILE A 353 21.88 -11.05 -8.74
CA ILE A 353 21.90 -10.08 -7.62
C ILE A 353 22.96 -10.49 -6.60
N LYS A 354 22.92 -11.74 -6.14
CA LYS A 354 23.85 -12.27 -5.12
C LYS A 354 25.31 -12.16 -5.54
N ASN A 355 25.59 -12.39 -6.82
CA ASN A 355 26.94 -12.34 -7.37
C ASN A 355 27.33 -10.96 -7.92
N LYS A 356 26.51 -9.93 -7.71
CA LYS A 356 26.75 -8.55 -8.15
C LYS A 356 27.01 -8.44 -9.66
N MET A 357 26.28 -9.21 -10.46
CA MET A 357 26.49 -9.31 -11.90
C MET A 357 25.73 -8.23 -12.69
N PHE A 358 24.85 -7.49 -12.03
CA PHE A 358 24.24 -6.31 -12.65
C PHE A 358 25.25 -5.18 -12.72
N ALA A 359 25.23 -4.44 -13.83
CA ALA A 359 25.94 -3.17 -13.90
C ALA A 359 25.49 -2.30 -12.71
N ALA A 360 26.45 -1.82 -11.91
CA ALA A 360 26.20 -1.10 -10.65
C ALA A 360 25.26 0.08 -10.87
N THR A 361 24.01 -0.09 -10.53
CA THR A 361 23.00 0.97 -10.55
C THR A 361 22.18 0.90 -9.26
N PRO A 362 21.91 2.04 -8.61
CA PRO A 362 21.01 2.11 -7.46
C PRO A 362 19.63 1.51 -7.74
N ALA A 363 19.23 1.45 -9.02
CA ALA A 363 17.95 0.88 -9.45
C ALA A 363 17.79 -0.63 -9.14
N ALA A 364 18.90 -1.41 -9.09
CA ALA A 364 18.82 -2.84 -8.80
C ALA A 364 18.41 -3.15 -7.36
N GLU A 365 18.60 -2.21 -6.44
CA GLU A 365 18.28 -2.38 -5.02
C GLU A 365 16.77 -2.24 -4.74
N ASN A 366 16.04 -1.53 -5.59
CA ASN A 366 14.60 -1.26 -5.42
C ASN A 366 13.71 -2.00 -6.41
N VAL A 367 14.22 -3.06 -7.03
CA VAL A 367 13.47 -3.92 -7.93
C VAL A 367 12.90 -5.11 -7.16
N ALA A 368 11.61 -5.33 -7.25
CA ALA A 368 10.98 -6.56 -6.77
C ALA A 368 10.83 -7.55 -7.92
N LEU A 369 11.13 -8.79 -7.63
CA LEU A 369 10.92 -9.92 -8.53
C LEU A 369 9.68 -10.69 -8.11
N VAL A 370 8.76 -10.91 -9.04
CA VAL A 370 7.55 -11.71 -8.83
C VAL A 370 7.55 -12.90 -9.77
N ASN A 371 7.70 -14.10 -9.21
CA ASN A 371 7.44 -15.33 -9.93
C ASN A 371 5.92 -15.52 -10.04
N CYS A 372 5.41 -15.46 -11.26
CA CYS A 372 3.98 -15.59 -11.54
C CYS A 372 3.46 -17.02 -11.45
N GLN A 373 4.36 -18.03 -11.42
CA GLN A 373 4.00 -19.44 -11.40
C GLN A 373 3.17 -19.88 -12.63
N GLY A 374 3.48 -19.31 -13.77
CA GLY A 374 2.91 -19.62 -15.06
C GLY A 374 2.48 -18.39 -15.85
N LYS A 375 2.57 -18.50 -17.16
CA LYS A 375 2.27 -17.47 -18.16
C LYS A 375 0.89 -16.83 -17.95
N PHE A 376 -0.12 -17.65 -17.67
CA PHE A 376 -1.51 -17.24 -17.48
C PHE A 376 -1.65 -16.14 -16.42
N TYR A 377 -0.82 -16.16 -15.36
CA TYR A 377 -0.93 -15.20 -14.26
C TYR A 377 -0.24 -13.85 -14.52
N ILE A 378 0.64 -13.74 -15.51
CA ILE A 378 1.36 -12.50 -15.83
C ILE A 378 0.39 -11.36 -16.10
N GLN A 379 -0.69 -11.59 -16.84
CA GLN A 379 -1.71 -10.59 -17.15
C GLN A 379 -2.38 -10.03 -15.89
N TYR A 380 -2.69 -10.87 -14.92
CA TYR A 380 -3.33 -10.45 -13.68
C TYR A 380 -2.39 -9.60 -12.82
N TYR A 381 -1.13 -10.01 -12.67
CA TYR A 381 -0.12 -9.20 -11.98
C TYR A 381 0.07 -7.87 -12.68
N SER A 382 0.14 -7.84 -14.00
CA SER A 382 0.28 -6.61 -14.76
C SER A 382 -0.90 -5.66 -14.54
N GLN A 383 -2.13 -6.16 -14.54
CA GLN A 383 -3.33 -5.36 -14.27
C GLN A 383 -3.31 -4.77 -12.84
N ILE A 384 -2.95 -5.58 -11.84
CA ILE A 384 -2.81 -5.14 -10.45
C ILE A 384 -1.75 -4.03 -10.34
N LEU A 385 -0.56 -4.26 -10.89
CA LEU A 385 0.54 -3.30 -10.84
C LEU A 385 0.19 -1.99 -11.55
N THR A 386 -0.52 -2.07 -12.69
CA THR A 386 -1.01 -0.90 -13.43
C THR A 386 -1.96 -0.06 -12.59
N GLN A 387 -2.93 -0.68 -11.91
CA GLN A 387 -3.87 0.05 -11.05
C GLN A 387 -3.18 0.70 -9.85
N TYR A 388 -2.13 0.07 -9.33
CA TYR A 388 -1.30 0.66 -8.28
C TYR A 388 -0.24 1.64 -8.79
N GLY A 389 -0.19 1.94 -10.09
CA GLY A 389 0.78 2.86 -10.66
C GLY A 389 2.23 2.37 -10.53
N ILE A 390 2.47 1.04 -10.57
CA ILE A 390 3.80 0.45 -10.39
C ILE A 390 4.39 0.11 -11.75
N PRO A 391 5.51 0.75 -12.15
CA PRO A 391 6.23 0.37 -13.36
C PRO A 391 6.69 -1.08 -13.29
N HIS A 392 6.48 -1.83 -14.37
CA HIS A 392 6.86 -3.24 -14.40
C HIS A 392 7.29 -3.70 -15.81
N THR A 393 7.99 -4.82 -15.83
CA THR A 393 8.40 -5.52 -17.04
C THR A 393 8.04 -7.00 -16.91
N ALA A 394 7.85 -7.69 -18.02
CA ALA A 394 7.60 -9.13 -18.01
C ALA A 394 8.65 -9.89 -18.83
N LEU A 395 8.98 -11.09 -18.34
CA LEU A 395 9.78 -12.08 -19.04
C LEU A 395 9.00 -13.39 -19.08
N TRP A 396 8.73 -13.89 -20.28
CA TRP A 396 7.93 -15.11 -20.47
C TRP A 396 8.37 -15.92 -21.67
N ASP A 397 7.84 -17.13 -21.81
CA ASP A 397 8.11 -18.05 -22.89
C ASP A 397 6.96 -18.03 -23.90
N LEU A 398 7.26 -18.03 -25.20
CA LEU A 398 6.24 -18.15 -26.26
C LEU A 398 5.84 -19.61 -26.52
N ASP A 399 6.62 -20.59 -26.03
CA ASP A 399 6.42 -22.03 -26.23
C ASP A 399 6.27 -22.41 -27.70
N ARG A 400 7.07 -21.81 -28.57
CA ARG A 400 6.99 -21.98 -30.05
C ARG A 400 5.61 -21.62 -30.63
N GLY A 401 4.92 -20.66 -30.00
CA GLY A 401 3.57 -20.24 -30.40
C GLY A 401 2.43 -21.15 -29.92
N LYS A 402 2.69 -22.12 -29.05
CA LYS A 402 1.63 -22.81 -28.30
C LYS A 402 0.93 -21.80 -27.41
N TYR A 403 -0.32 -22.01 -27.09
CA TYR A 403 -1.10 -21.10 -26.22
C TYR A 403 -1.15 -19.64 -26.71
N PRO A 404 -1.54 -19.39 -27.97
CA PRO A 404 -1.52 -18.04 -28.55
C PRO A 404 -2.36 -17.04 -27.74
N GLN A 405 -3.49 -17.48 -27.18
CA GLN A 405 -4.35 -16.63 -26.39
C GLN A 405 -3.64 -16.05 -25.15
N HIS A 406 -2.90 -16.86 -24.40
CA HIS A 406 -2.16 -16.36 -23.24
C HIS A 406 -1.06 -15.36 -23.61
N ASN A 407 -0.39 -15.58 -24.75
CA ASN A 407 0.58 -14.62 -25.26
C ASN A 407 -0.09 -13.30 -25.64
N GLU A 408 -1.24 -13.34 -26.33
CA GLU A 408 -2.01 -12.15 -26.68
C GLU A 408 -2.52 -11.40 -25.45
N ASP A 409 -2.97 -12.11 -24.42
CA ASP A 409 -3.47 -11.51 -23.20
C ASP A 409 -2.36 -10.76 -22.43
N ILE A 410 -1.14 -11.29 -22.40
CA ILE A 410 0.04 -10.57 -21.89
C ILE A 410 0.32 -9.33 -22.74
N LEU A 411 0.33 -9.46 -24.08
CA LEU A 411 0.60 -8.36 -24.99
C LEU A 411 -0.43 -7.22 -24.90
N LYS A 412 -1.69 -7.52 -24.58
CA LYS A 412 -2.75 -6.53 -24.33
C LYS A 412 -2.54 -5.72 -23.05
N CYS A 413 -1.72 -6.22 -22.12
CA CYS A 413 -1.38 -5.52 -20.88
C CYS A 413 -0.36 -4.39 -21.05
N PHE A 414 0.29 -4.29 -22.23
CA PHE A 414 1.29 -3.24 -22.47
C PHE A 414 0.65 -1.85 -22.47
N ASN A 415 1.19 -0.97 -21.62
CA ASN A 415 0.73 0.39 -21.39
C ASN A 415 1.90 1.24 -20.85
N ASP A 416 1.61 2.44 -20.34
CA ASP A 416 2.63 3.35 -19.80
C ASP A 416 3.39 2.76 -18.59
N TYR A 417 2.79 1.86 -17.82
CA TYR A 417 3.42 1.18 -16.69
C TYR A 417 4.17 -0.10 -17.09
N MET A 418 3.71 -0.79 -18.13
CA MET A 418 4.38 -1.95 -18.75
C MET A 418 4.80 -1.59 -20.17
N SER A 419 5.81 -0.75 -20.29
CA SER A 419 6.24 -0.24 -21.59
C SER A 419 7.15 -1.20 -22.37
N VAL A 420 7.84 -2.10 -21.69
CA VAL A 420 8.81 -3.05 -22.25
C VAL A 420 8.66 -4.42 -21.61
N GLY A 421 8.83 -5.46 -22.40
CA GLY A 421 8.94 -6.85 -21.96
C GLY A 421 9.82 -7.66 -22.88
N TYR A 422 10.17 -8.87 -22.47
CA TYR A 422 10.97 -9.79 -23.25
C TYR A 422 10.35 -11.19 -23.25
N CYS A 423 10.50 -11.91 -24.35
CA CYS A 423 10.04 -13.29 -24.41
C CYS A 423 11.01 -14.18 -25.19
N PHE A 424 11.18 -15.40 -24.71
CA PHE A 424 11.89 -16.44 -25.43
C PHE A 424 10.97 -17.10 -26.46
N TYR A 425 11.51 -17.51 -27.62
CA TYR A 425 10.75 -18.26 -28.63
C TYR A 425 10.24 -19.59 -28.09
N GLU A 426 11.07 -20.28 -27.32
CA GLU A 426 10.72 -21.55 -26.65
C GLU A 426 10.74 -21.37 -25.13
N ASN A 427 11.89 -21.36 -24.52
CA ASN A 427 12.13 -21.10 -23.10
C ASN A 427 13.61 -20.75 -22.87
N ILE A 428 13.95 -20.33 -21.65
CA ILE A 428 15.31 -19.91 -21.28
C ILE A 428 16.33 -21.04 -21.40
N GLU A 429 15.95 -22.29 -21.12
CA GLU A 429 16.82 -23.45 -21.25
C GLU A 429 17.17 -23.74 -22.73
N ALA A 430 16.18 -23.72 -23.60
CA ALA A 430 16.40 -23.89 -25.05
C ALA A 430 17.23 -22.74 -25.62
N PHE A 431 16.98 -21.51 -25.21
CA PHE A 431 17.76 -20.34 -25.61
C PHE A 431 19.24 -20.49 -25.22
N SER A 432 19.53 -20.99 -24.05
CA SER A 432 20.89 -21.17 -23.54
C SER A 432 21.57 -22.48 -24.00
N GLY A 433 20.85 -23.35 -24.69
CA GLY A 433 21.34 -24.67 -25.07
C GLY A 433 21.49 -25.64 -23.92
N THR A 434 20.85 -25.38 -22.77
CA THR A 434 20.90 -26.28 -21.62
C THR A 434 19.91 -27.43 -21.77
N THR A 435 20.32 -28.62 -21.34
CA THR A 435 19.48 -29.81 -21.30
C THR A 435 19.11 -30.18 -19.88
N LYS A 436 17.92 -30.73 -19.66
CA LYS A 436 17.50 -31.25 -18.35
C LYS A 436 18.43 -32.36 -17.87
N VAL A 437 18.76 -32.32 -16.58
CA VAL A 437 19.47 -33.39 -15.90
C VAL A 437 18.47 -34.13 -15.01
N PRO A 438 18.38 -35.47 -15.10
CA PRO A 438 17.49 -36.23 -14.23
C PRO A 438 17.77 -35.95 -12.75
N ASN A 439 16.71 -35.81 -11.96
CA ASN A 439 16.76 -35.58 -10.51
C ASN A 439 17.41 -34.26 -10.06
N LEU A 440 17.68 -33.32 -10.96
CA LEU A 440 18.14 -31.98 -10.63
C LEU A 440 17.08 -30.94 -11.02
N PRO A 441 16.63 -30.07 -10.10
CA PRO A 441 15.72 -28.99 -10.44
C PRO A 441 16.25 -28.11 -11.58
N ALA A 442 15.38 -27.72 -12.51
CA ALA A 442 15.77 -26.99 -13.71
C ALA A 442 16.56 -25.70 -13.40
N GLN A 443 16.12 -24.95 -12.41
CA GLN A 443 16.76 -23.69 -12.00
C GLN A 443 18.19 -23.92 -11.45
N ILE A 444 18.42 -24.99 -10.70
CA ILE A 444 19.75 -25.33 -10.17
C ILE A 444 20.67 -25.74 -11.31
N ASN A 445 20.20 -26.62 -12.20
CA ASN A 445 20.94 -27.05 -13.37
C ASN A 445 21.35 -25.87 -14.26
N PHE A 446 20.40 -24.94 -14.50
CA PHE A 446 20.65 -23.75 -15.31
C PHE A 446 21.75 -22.87 -14.69
N ILE A 447 21.63 -22.56 -13.41
CA ILE A 447 22.60 -21.73 -12.68
C ILE A 447 23.99 -22.37 -12.65
N GLN A 448 24.08 -23.68 -12.43
CA GLN A 448 25.36 -24.40 -12.47
C GLN A 448 26.03 -24.29 -13.82
N LYS A 449 25.30 -24.56 -14.92
CA LYS A 449 25.82 -24.48 -16.28
C LYS A 449 26.21 -23.07 -16.70
N TYR A 450 25.53 -22.06 -16.16
CA TYR A 450 25.90 -20.65 -16.35
C TYR A 450 27.22 -20.34 -15.60
N ALA A 451 27.34 -20.79 -14.36
CA ALA A 451 28.47 -20.49 -13.49
C ALA A 451 29.76 -21.21 -13.92
N ASP A 452 29.68 -22.47 -14.37
CA ASP A 452 30.83 -23.27 -14.80
C ASP A 452 31.28 -23.00 -16.25
N GLY A 453 30.53 -22.16 -16.97
CA GLY A 453 30.86 -21.79 -18.34
C GLY A 453 30.42 -22.81 -19.41
N THR A 454 29.59 -23.79 -19.06
CA THR A 454 29.01 -24.75 -20.01
C THR A 454 28.10 -24.05 -21.02
N ILE A 455 27.39 -22.98 -20.62
CA ILE A 455 26.62 -22.13 -21.52
C ILE A 455 27.60 -21.32 -22.37
N ASP A 456 27.37 -21.31 -23.68
CA ASP A 456 28.17 -20.56 -24.64
C ASP A 456 28.38 -19.10 -24.23
N ALA A 457 29.58 -18.56 -24.49
CA ALA A 457 29.97 -17.22 -24.03
C ALA A 457 29.07 -16.12 -24.62
N GLN A 458 28.62 -16.26 -25.87
CA GLN A 458 27.69 -15.33 -26.50
C GLN A 458 26.34 -15.36 -25.79
N ARG A 459 25.78 -16.56 -25.50
CA ARG A 459 24.51 -16.72 -24.79
C ARG A 459 24.58 -16.18 -23.36
N ARG A 460 25.70 -16.38 -22.68
CA ARG A 460 25.90 -15.76 -21.35
C ARG A 460 25.86 -14.25 -21.39
N THR A 461 26.47 -13.65 -22.42
CA THR A 461 26.45 -12.19 -22.62
C THR A 461 25.05 -11.69 -22.95
N GLU A 462 24.32 -12.39 -23.83
CA GLU A 462 22.93 -12.08 -24.19
C GLU A 462 21.99 -12.16 -22.96
N LEU A 463 22.12 -13.21 -22.14
CA LEU A 463 21.38 -13.34 -20.87
C LEU A 463 21.71 -12.21 -19.89
N ALA A 464 22.98 -11.92 -19.69
CA ALA A 464 23.39 -10.82 -18.81
C ALA A 464 22.83 -9.48 -19.29
N THR A 465 22.85 -9.23 -20.59
CA THR A 465 22.27 -8.01 -21.21
C THR A 465 20.76 -7.96 -21.01
N LEU A 466 20.04 -9.06 -21.27
CA LEU A 466 18.60 -9.19 -21.07
C LEU A 466 18.22 -8.81 -19.62
N PHE A 467 18.85 -9.44 -18.64
CA PHE A 467 18.50 -9.21 -17.25
C PHE A 467 18.86 -7.78 -16.77
N ASN A 468 19.94 -7.19 -17.28
CA ASN A 468 20.24 -5.77 -17.06
C ASN A 468 19.15 -4.86 -17.65
N ASN A 469 18.65 -5.18 -18.83
CA ASN A 469 17.60 -4.41 -19.51
C ASN A 469 16.22 -4.57 -18.85
N LEU A 470 15.95 -5.68 -18.17
CA LEU A 470 14.74 -5.85 -17.34
C LEU A 470 14.76 -4.90 -16.13
N VAL A 471 15.94 -4.68 -15.56
CA VAL A 471 16.09 -3.77 -14.39
C VAL A 471 15.94 -2.32 -14.80
N ARG A 472 16.47 -1.92 -15.96
CA ARG A 472 16.37 -0.55 -16.47
C ARG A 472 16.14 -0.54 -17.99
N THR A 473 15.37 0.45 -18.45
CA THR A 473 15.26 0.69 -19.89
C THR A 473 16.65 1.09 -20.43
N PRO A 474 17.18 0.43 -21.46
CA PRO A 474 18.47 0.78 -22.03
C PRO A 474 18.43 2.18 -22.64
N ASP A 475 19.51 2.96 -22.42
CA ASP A 475 19.65 4.32 -22.97
C ASP A 475 19.86 4.33 -24.48
N THR A 476 20.34 3.20 -25.03
CA THR A 476 20.58 3.01 -26.46
C THR A 476 19.66 1.94 -27.03
N PRO A 477 19.21 2.09 -28.29
CA PRO A 477 18.45 1.05 -28.97
C PRO A 477 19.24 -0.26 -29.05
N GLU A 478 18.58 -1.37 -28.73
CA GLU A 478 19.16 -2.70 -28.92
C GLU A 478 19.21 -3.06 -30.39
N PRO A 479 20.26 -3.76 -30.85
CA PRO A 479 20.39 -4.16 -32.23
C PRO A 479 19.26 -5.15 -32.61
N VAL A 480 18.73 -5.01 -33.82
CA VAL A 480 17.78 -5.97 -34.40
C VAL A 480 18.55 -7.09 -35.06
N VAL A 481 18.27 -8.33 -34.68
CA VAL A 481 18.92 -9.53 -35.21
C VAL A 481 17.95 -10.26 -36.11
N ALA A 482 18.45 -10.81 -37.23
CA ALA A 482 17.63 -11.64 -38.12
C ALA A 482 17.27 -12.97 -37.42
N ASP A 483 15.98 -13.24 -37.27
CA ASP A 483 15.47 -14.50 -36.72
C ASP A 483 14.33 -15.04 -37.62
N PRO A 484 14.51 -16.22 -38.25
CA PRO A 484 13.50 -16.80 -39.11
C PRO A 484 12.20 -17.15 -38.40
N ASN A 485 12.26 -17.43 -37.08
CA ASN A 485 11.09 -17.79 -36.29
C ASN A 485 10.24 -16.58 -35.93
N PHE A 486 10.79 -15.36 -35.96
CA PHE A 486 10.07 -14.15 -35.55
C PHE A 486 8.76 -13.95 -36.33
N LYS A 487 8.78 -14.21 -37.65
CA LYS A 487 7.59 -14.06 -38.49
C LYS A 487 6.50 -15.08 -38.21
N THR A 488 6.81 -16.17 -37.52
CA THR A 488 5.86 -17.24 -37.20
C THR A 488 5.06 -16.97 -35.95
N VAL A 489 5.43 -15.95 -35.15
CA VAL A 489 4.74 -15.60 -33.91
C VAL A 489 3.49 -14.77 -34.21
N GLN A 490 2.37 -15.45 -34.40
CA GLN A 490 1.08 -14.82 -34.76
C GLN A 490 0.62 -13.78 -33.73
N ALA A 491 0.87 -14.01 -32.43
CA ALA A 491 0.47 -13.09 -31.36
C ALA A 491 1.00 -11.66 -31.55
N PHE A 492 2.20 -11.47 -32.13
CA PHE A 492 2.74 -10.14 -32.43
C PHE A 492 1.98 -9.39 -33.54
N GLN A 493 1.25 -10.10 -34.38
CA GLN A 493 0.48 -9.54 -35.50
C GLN A 493 -0.95 -9.16 -35.07
N HIS A 494 -1.49 -9.83 -34.04
CA HIS A 494 -2.87 -9.66 -33.61
C HIS A 494 -3.06 -8.51 -32.60
N VAL A 495 -2.00 -8.00 -31.98
CA VAL A 495 -2.08 -6.92 -30.98
C VAL A 495 -1.49 -5.62 -31.56
N PRO A 496 -2.32 -4.69 -32.05
CA PRO A 496 -1.86 -3.50 -32.76
C PRO A 496 -1.17 -2.45 -31.87
N THR A 497 -1.30 -2.56 -30.56
CA THR A 497 -0.77 -1.60 -29.58
C THR A 497 0.71 -1.82 -29.23
N ILE A 498 1.32 -2.89 -29.73
CA ILE A 498 2.73 -3.23 -29.47
C ILE A 498 3.58 -3.19 -30.74
N THR A 499 4.89 -3.07 -30.54
CA THR A 499 5.92 -3.43 -31.51
C THR A 499 6.80 -4.53 -30.92
N ALA A 500 7.23 -5.47 -31.72
CA ALA A 500 8.16 -6.52 -31.32
C ALA A 500 9.34 -6.55 -32.27
N GLN A 501 10.52 -6.90 -31.75
CA GLN A 501 11.75 -7.07 -32.54
C GLN A 501 12.63 -8.17 -31.96
N PRO A 502 13.31 -8.97 -32.81
CA PRO A 502 14.31 -9.92 -32.34
C PRO A 502 15.58 -9.18 -31.91
N VAL A 503 16.05 -9.41 -30.68
CA VAL A 503 17.27 -8.84 -30.12
C VAL A 503 18.40 -9.85 -30.00
N ALA A 504 18.05 -11.14 -30.01
CA ALA A 504 18.95 -12.27 -30.22
C ALA A 504 18.17 -13.41 -30.92
N LEU A 505 18.85 -14.42 -31.45
CA LEU A 505 18.19 -15.57 -32.02
C LEU A 505 17.37 -16.33 -30.95
N GLY A 506 16.04 -16.29 -31.10
CA GLY A 506 15.10 -16.87 -30.13
C GLY A 506 14.82 -16.00 -28.92
N LEU A 507 15.19 -14.72 -28.93
CA LEU A 507 14.85 -13.74 -27.90
C LEU A 507 14.25 -12.47 -28.51
N TYR A 508 13.08 -12.09 -28.06
CA TYR A 508 12.34 -10.96 -28.61
C TYR A 508 12.07 -9.91 -27.53
N LYS A 509 12.28 -8.64 -27.91
CA LYS A 509 11.86 -7.46 -27.15
C LYS A 509 10.51 -7.00 -27.65
N VAL A 510 9.61 -6.73 -26.74
CA VAL A 510 8.28 -6.18 -27.00
C VAL A 510 8.15 -4.82 -26.35
N MET A 511 7.57 -3.89 -27.05
CA MET A 511 7.41 -2.50 -26.61
C MET A 511 5.98 -2.02 -26.85
N CYS A 512 5.46 -1.22 -25.93
CA CYS A 512 4.24 -0.47 -26.16
C CYS A 512 4.48 0.57 -27.29
N LYS A 513 3.59 0.64 -28.27
CA LYS A 513 3.60 1.75 -29.21
C LYS A 513 3.24 3.02 -28.45
N GLN A 514 4.13 3.99 -28.44
CA GLN A 514 3.79 5.32 -27.91
C GLN A 514 2.57 5.84 -28.65
N LYS A 515 1.54 6.24 -27.93
CA LYS A 515 0.46 7.05 -28.52
C LYS A 515 1.13 8.34 -29.00
N THR A 516 1.21 8.54 -30.31
CA THR A 516 1.48 9.86 -30.88
C THR A 516 0.49 10.82 -30.22
N LYS A 517 1.02 11.72 -29.38
CA LYS A 517 0.27 12.79 -28.73
C LYS A 517 -0.34 13.71 -29.77
#